data_ac0cd5857118e989569656e0850ae5e8
#
_entry.id   ac0cd5857118e989569656e0850ae5e8
#
_cell.length_a   1.000
_cell.length_b   1.000
_cell.length_c   1.000
_cell.angle_alpha   90.00
_cell.angle_beta   90.00
_cell.angle_gamma   90.00
#
_symmetry.space_group_name_H-M   'P 1'
#
loop_
_entity.id
_entity.type
_entity.pdbx_description
1 polymer ?
#
loop_
_entity_poly.entity_id
_entity_poly.type
_entity_poly.pdbx_seq_one_letter_code
_entity_poly.pdbx_strand_id
1 'polypeptide(L)'
;MNELATKLRFTLKLSAILGAIPALWFSFMMFGFAQDGIDIPWWTPILFSILVLTITSLPLVVLPLWARKSVDCSPPKITLVIVHALLTFPTGPWAPILSSVEIYFAVKLRNAQK
;
A
#
# COMPACT_ATOMS: atom_id res chain seq x y z
N MET A 1 5.50 9.45 22.73
CA MET A 1 4.70 9.73 21.54
C MET A 1 5.51 9.82 20.26
N ASN A 2 6.58 10.59 20.25
CA ASN A 2 7.42 10.76 19.06
C ASN A 2 8.01 9.44 18.58
N GLU A 3 8.36 8.56 19.51
CA GLU A 3 8.93 7.26 19.17
C GLU A 3 7.90 6.36 18.46
N LEU A 4 6.66 6.34 18.96
CA LEU A 4 5.58 5.56 18.33
C LEU A 4 5.26 6.09 16.93
N ALA A 5 5.19 7.41 16.79
CA ALA A 5 4.93 8.04 15.49
C ALA A 5 6.07 7.73 14.51
N THR A 6 7.31 7.74 14.96
CA THR A 6 8.47 7.42 14.13
C THR A 6 8.43 5.96 13.67
N LYS A 7 8.12 5.03 14.59
CA LYS A 7 7.98 3.61 14.25
C LYS A 7 6.86 3.38 13.25
N LEU A 8 5.74 4.03 13.45
CA LEU A 8 4.59 3.91 12.54
C LEU A 8 4.93 4.45 11.15
N ARG A 9 5.59 5.60 11.07
CA ARG A 9 6.01 6.17 9.79
C ARG A 9 6.99 5.26 9.06
N PHE A 10 7.93 4.65 9.80
CA PHE A 10 8.86 3.69 9.21
C PHE A 10 8.12 2.48 8.66
N THR A 11 7.16 1.94 9.43
CA THR A 11 6.36 0.79 9.00
C THR A 11 5.57 1.12 7.74
N LEU A 12 4.96 2.30 7.68
CA LEU A 12 4.22 2.74 6.50
C LEU A 12 5.12 2.91 5.28
N LYS A 13 6.31 3.47 5.47
CA LYS A 13 7.29 3.60 4.39
C LYS A 13 7.73 2.24 3.87
N LEU A 14 8.02 1.30 4.78
CA LEU A 14 8.39 -0.06 4.42
C LEU A 14 7.24 -0.75 3.68
N SER A 15 6.01 -0.55 4.13
CA SER A 15 4.82 -1.09 3.48
C SER A 15 4.65 -0.55 2.06
N ALA A 16 4.94 0.74 1.85
CA ALA A 16 4.90 1.33 0.50
C ALA A 16 5.95 0.72 -0.42
N ILE A 17 7.17 0.54 0.07
CA ILE A 17 8.25 -0.05 -0.71
C ILE A 17 7.93 -1.51 -1.06
N LEU A 18 7.49 -2.29 -0.08
CA LEU A 18 7.12 -3.70 -0.31
C LEU A 18 5.84 -3.83 -1.12
N GLY A 19 4.94 -2.85 -1.03
CA GLY A 19 3.72 -2.81 -1.83
C GLY A 19 3.96 -2.61 -3.32
N ALA A 20 5.08 -1.99 -3.67
CA ALA A 20 5.47 -1.83 -5.07
C ALA A 20 5.74 -3.18 -5.74
N ILE A 21 6.21 -4.19 -4.99
CA ILE A 21 6.52 -5.51 -5.53
C ILE A 21 5.27 -6.21 -6.06
N PRO A 22 4.18 -6.37 -5.29
CA PRO A 22 2.96 -6.98 -5.85
C PRO A 22 2.32 -6.13 -6.94
N ALA A 23 2.42 -4.79 -6.88
CA ALA A 23 1.90 -3.93 -7.94
C ALA A 23 2.61 -4.21 -9.27
N LEU A 24 3.94 -4.29 -9.25
CA LEU A 24 4.73 -4.62 -10.44
C LEU A 24 4.45 -6.04 -10.91
N TRP A 25 4.32 -6.99 -10.00
CA TRP A 25 4.02 -8.37 -10.32
C TRP A 25 2.68 -8.51 -11.02
N PHE A 26 1.64 -7.87 -10.48
CA PHE A 26 0.31 -7.88 -11.09
C PHE A 26 0.32 -7.26 -12.48
N SER A 27 1.02 -6.12 -12.63
CA SER A 27 1.15 -5.45 -13.90
C SER A 27 1.82 -6.36 -14.94
N PHE A 28 2.89 -7.05 -14.54
CA PHE A 28 3.61 -7.98 -15.41
C PHE A 28 2.74 -9.17 -15.80
N MET A 29 1.99 -9.74 -14.84
CA MET A 29 1.07 -10.85 -15.13
C MET A 29 -0.02 -10.44 -16.11
N MET A 30 -0.60 -9.25 -15.91
CA MET A 30 -1.66 -8.76 -16.79
C MET A 30 -1.15 -8.46 -18.19
N PHE A 31 0.11 -8.03 -18.31
CA PHE A 31 0.76 -7.87 -19.61
C PHE A 31 0.82 -9.22 -20.34
N GLY A 32 1.23 -10.28 -19.63
CA GLY A 32 1.28 -11.62 -20.19
C GLY A 32 -0.09 -12.13 -20.63
N PHE A 33 -1.11 -11.97 -19.79
CA PHE A 33 -2.47 -12.38 -20.13
C PHE A 33 -3.02 -11.61 -21.31
N ALA A 34 -2.74 -10.31 -21.39
CA ALA A 34 -3.21 -9.50 -22.52
C ALA A 34 -2.54 -9.92 -23.83
N GLN A 35 -1.30 -10.38 -23.79
CA GLN A 35 -0.62 -10.86 -25.00
C GLN A 35 -1.21 -12.14 -25.56
N ASP A 36 -1.83 -12.96 -24.72
CA ASP A 36 -2.44 -14.23 -25.14
C ASP A 36 -3.74 -14.02 -25.92
N GLY A 37 -4.25 -12.79 -25.98
CA GLY A 37 -5.44 -12.46 -26.77
C GLY A 37 -5.17 -12.53 -28.26
N ILE A 38 -6.13 -13.09 -29.02
CA ILE A 38 -6.04 -13.21 -30.46
C ILE A 38 -6.46 -11.88 -31.09
N ASP A 39 -5.72 -11.43 -32.09
CA ASP A 39 -6.02 -10.22 -32.88
C ASP A 39 -6.05 -8.93 -32.08
N ILE A 40 -5.24 -8.86 -31.02
CA ILE A 40 -5.12 -7.65 -30.20
C ILE A 40 -3.99 -6.78 -30.76
N PRO A 41 -4.21 -5.45 -30.93
CA PRO A 41 -3.12 -4.53 -31.32
C PRO A 41 -1.95 -4.60 -30.36
N TRP A 42 -0.73 -4.42 -30.85
CA TRP A 42 0.49 -4.55 -30.07
C TRP A 42 0.55 -3.59 -28.87
N TRP A 43 -0.12 -2.44 -28.94
CA TRP A 43 -0.13 -1.44 -27.88
C TRP A 43 -1.08 -1.80 -26.73
N THR A 44 -2.05 -2.69 -26.97
CA THR A 44 -3.08 -3.03 -25.96
C THR A 44 -2.49 -3.66 -24.70
N PRO A 45 -1.56 -4.65 -24.78
CA PRO A 45 -0.95 -5.20 -23.56
C PRO A 45 -0.19 -4.15 -22.76
N ILE A 46 0.49 -3.23 -23.43
CA ILE A 46 1.25 -2.16 -22.79
C ILE A 46 0.30 -1.21 -22.05
N LEU A 47 -0.74 -0.77 -22.71
CA LEU A 47 -1.73 0.14 -22.12
C LEU A 47 -2.43 -0.51 -20.93
N PHE A 48 -2.83 -1.77 -21.08
CA PHE A 48 -3.49 -2.53 -20.01
C PHE A 48 -2.59 -2.72 -18.81
N SER A 49 -1.32 -3.03 -19.04
CA SER A 49 -0.31 -3.18 -17.98
C SER A 49 -0.11 -1.86 -17.22
N ILE A 50 -0.01 -0.73 -17.92
CA ILE A 50 0.12 0.59 -17.30
C ILE A 50 -1.11 0.91 -16.45
N LEU A 51 -2.29 0.61 -16.96
CA LEU A 51 -3.55 0.85 -16.24
C LEU A 51 -3.60 0.04 -14.95
N VAL A 52 -3.26 -1.25 -15.02
CA VAL A 52 -3.23 -2.13 -13.85
C VAL A 52 -2.19 -1.63 -12.84
N LEU A 53 -1.02 -1.24 -13.30
CA LEU A 53 0.03 -0.71 -12.42
C LEU A 53 -0.45 0.55 -11.69
N THR A 54 -1.10 1.46 -12.41
CA THR A 54 -1.64 2.68 -11.80
C THR A 54 -2.69 2.37 -10.74
N ILE A 55 -3.66 1.50 -11.08
CA ILE A 55 -4.75 1.17 -10.16
C ILE A 55 -4.22 0.45 -8.92
N THR A 56 -3.30 -0.51 -9.07
CA THR A 56 -2.77 -1.26 -7.94
C THR A 56 -1.82 -0.44 -7.09
N SER A 57 -1.11 0.53 -7.69
CA SER A 57 -0.21 1.40 -6.94
C SER A 57 -0.94 2.33 -5.98
N LEU A 58 -2.17 2.72 -6.31
CA LEU A 58 -2.92 3.64 -5.45
C LEU A 58 -3.05 3.11 -4.01
N PRO A 59 -3.60 1.90 -3.77
CA PRO A 59 -3.70 1.39 -2.40
C PRO A 59 -2.38 0.86 -1.84
N LEU A 60 -1.46 0.38 -2.69
CA LEU A 60 -0.26 -0.31 -2.21
C LEU A 60 0.93 0.62 -1.99
N VAL A 61 0.99 1.74 -2.70
CA VAL A 61 2.12 2.67 -2.61
C VAL A 61 1.67 4.06 -2.16
N VAL A 62 0.65 4.62 -2.81
CA VAL A 62 0.21 5.99 -2.55
C VAL A 62 -0.48 6.12 -1.19
N LEU A 63 -1.37 5.18 -0.88
CA LEU A 63 -2.14 5.21 0.37
C LEU A 63 -1.23 5.16 1.62
N PRO A 64 -0.22 4.26 1.70
CA PRO A 64 0.66 4.27 2.87
C PRO A 64 1.49 5.53 2.99
N LEU A 65 1.90 6.14 1.87
CA LEU A 65 2.61 7.42 1.91
C LEU A 65 1.69 8.55 2.37
N TRP A 66 0.44 8.53 1.96
CA TRP A 66 -0.55 9.49 2.41
C TRP A 66 -0.86 9.31 3.89
N ALA A 67 -1.01 8.06 4.33
CA ALA A 67 -1.19 7.74 5.75
C ALA A 67 -0.01 8.21 6.59
N ARG A 68 1.20 8.10 6.06
CA ARG A 68 2.41 8.60 6.72
C ARG A 68 2.33 10.11 6.95
N LYS A 69 1.85 10.86 5.96
CA LYS A 69 1.64 12.30 6.12
C LYS A 69 0.57 12.62 7.17
N SER A 70 -0.47 11.79 7.26
CA SER A 70 -1.51 11.96 8.28
C SER A 70 -0.97 11.81 9.69
N VAL A 71 -0.01 10.89 9.88
CA VAL A 71 0.63 10.69 11.18
C VAL A 71 1.45 11.91 11.59
N ASP A 72 1.97 12.66 10.61
CA ASP A 72 2.74 13.88 10.88
C ASP A 72 1.85 15.07 11.31
N CYS A 73 0.55 14.97 11.16
CA CYS A 73 -0.36 16.01 11.62
C CYS A 73 -0.41 16.09 13.14
N SER A 74 -0.76 17.25 13.67
CA SER A 74 -0.91 17.47 15.11
C SER A 74 -2.37 17.84 15.41
N PRO A 75 -3.18 16.95 16.04
CA PRO A 75 -2.80 15.58 16.48
C PRO A 75 -2.70 14.61 15.31
N PRO A 76 -1.89 13.54 15.44
CA PRO A 76 -1.78 12.53 14.37
C PRO A 76 -3.11 11.86 14.08
N LYS A 77 -3.38 11.65 12.80
CA LYS A 77 -4.61 10.98 12.36
C LYS A 77 -4.26 9.55 11.95
N ILE A 78 -4.99 8.59 12.48
CA ILE A 78 -4.72 7.17 12.26
C ILE A 78 -5.74 6.50 11.34
N THR A 79 -6.77 7.22 10.91
CA THR A 79 -7.84 6.66 10.07
C THR A 79 -7.27 6.07 8.78
N LEU A 80 -6.40 6.82 8.10
CA LEU A 80 -5.78 6.34 6.85
C LEU A 80 -4.88 5.14 7.09
N VAL A 81 -4.21 5.08 8.24
CA VAL A 81 -3.37 3.94 8.61
C VAL A 81 -4.21 2.67 8.73
N ILE A 82 -5.34 2.76 9.40
CA ILE A 82 -6.24 1.63 9.59
C ILE A 82 -6.84 1.19 8.25
N VAL A 83 -7.28 2.14 7.43
CA VAL A 83 -7.81 1.86 6.09
C VAL A 83 -6.76 1.14 5.24
N HIS A 84 -5.53 1.65 5.23
CA HIS A 84 -4.43 1.02 4.51
C HIS A 84 -4.19 -0.40 4.99
N ALA A 85 -4.11 -0.61 6.31
CA ALA A 85 -3.86 -1.92 6.88
C ALA A 85 -4.94 -2.93 6.48
N LEU A 86 -6.21 -2.52 6.53
CA LEU A 86 -7.33 -3.40 6.16
C LEU A 86 -7.33 -3.72 4.67
N LEU A 87 -7.02 -2.74 3.81
CA LEU A 87 -7.02 -2.96 2.37
C LEU A 87 -5.84 -3.81 1.90
N THR A 88 -4.68 -3.69 2.56
CA THR A 88 -3.49 -4.41 2.14
C THR A 88 -3.30 -5.77 2.82
N PHE A 89 -4.11 -6.07 3.83
CA PHE A 89 -3.99 -7.30 4.61
C PHE A 89 -3.88 -8.56 3.72
N PRO A 90 -4.72 -8.72 2.67
CA PRO A 90 -4.68 -9.94 1.85
C PRO A 90 -3.72 -9.88 0.67
N THR A 91 -2.87 -8.84 0.52
CA THR A 91 -2.15 -8.61 -0.74
C THR A 91 -0.83 -9.36 -0.88
N GLY A 92 -0.32 -10.01 0.18
CA GLY A 92 0.93 -10.74 0.03
C GLY A 92 1.33 -11.46 1.30
N PRO A 93 2.42 -12.24 1.26
CA PRO A 93 2.85 -13.01 2.43
C PRO A 93 3.34 -12.14 3.59
N TRP A 94 3.89 -10.97 3.30
CA TRP A 94 4.35 -10.04 4.33
C TRP A 94 3.27 -9.03 4.75
N ALA A 95 2.22 -8.85 3.95
CA ALA A 95 1.19 -7.86 4.20
C ALA A 95 0.45 -8.06 5.53
N PRO A 96 0.05 -9.29 5.92
CA PRO A 96 -0.59 -9.48 7.23
C PRO A 96 0.31 -9.07 8.40
N ILE A 97 1.61 -9.32 8.28
CA ILE A 97 2.58 -8.95 9.32
C ILE A 97 2.68 -7.43 9.43
N LEU A 98 2.89 -6.76 8.30
CA LEU A 98 2.98 -5.29 8.28
C LEU A 98 1.67 -4.63 8.70
N SER A 99 0.53 -5.15 8.24
CA SER A 99 -0.77 -4.60 8.61
C SER A 99 -1.02 -4.73 10.11
N SER A 100 -0.67 -5.88 10.69
CA SER A 100 -0.81 -6.10 12.14
C SER A 100 0.06 -5.13 12.93
N VAL A 101 1.30 -4.91 12.49
CA VAL A 101 2.23 -3.95 13.13
C VAL A 101 1.68 -2.52 13.02
N GLU A 102 1.16 -2.15 11.86
CA GLU A 102 0.56 -0.83 11.65
C GLU A 102 -0.63 -0.59 12.58
N ILE A 103 -1.53 -1.56 12.67
CA ILE A 103 -2.70 -1.46 13.56
C ILE A 103 -2.26 -1.35 15.01
N TYR A 104 -1.29 -2.16 15.41
CA TYR A 104 -0.77 -2.13 16.78
C TYR A 104 -0.21 -0.75 17.15
N PHE A 105 0.63 -0.19 16.30
CA PHE A 105 1.21 1.13 16.54
C PHE A 105 0.15 2.24 16.45
N ALA A 106 -0.80 2.13 15.53
CA ALA A 106 -1.87 3.10 15.39
C ALA A 106 -2.75 3.15 16.63
N VAL A 107 -3.15 1.99 17.14
CA VAL A 107 -3.97 1.91 18.36
C VAL A 107 -3.19 2.43 19.57
N LYS A 108 -1.92 2.07 19.68
CA LYS A 108 -1.07 2.55 20.76
C LYS A 108 -0.93 4.07 20.72
N LEU A 109 -0.72 4.62 19.53
CA LEU A 109 -0.59 6.07 19.36
C LEU A 109 -1.89 6.78 19.72
N ARG A 110 -3.03 6.22 19.30
CA ARG A 110 -4.35 6.76 19.64
C ARG A 110 -4.57 6.79 21.16
N ASN A 111 -4.22 5.69 21.83
CA ASN A 111 -4.38 5.59 23.28
C ASN A 111 -3.48 6.56 24.03
N ALA A 112 -2.29 6.82 23.48
CA ALA A 112 -1.36 7.78 24.08
C ALA A 112 -1.83 9.22 23.97
N GLN A 113 -2.74 9.51 23.02
CA GLN A 113 -3.33 10.86 22.85
C GLN A 113 -4.50 11.11 23.79
N LYS A 114 -5.06 10.07 24.39
CA LYS A 114 -6.13 10.23 25.38
C LYS A 114 -5.52 10.47 26.75
#